data_1040eacd34a456c0aebf3e6d2aec35cb
#
_entry.id   1040eacd34a456c0aebf3e6d2aec35cb
#
_cell.length_a   1.000
_cell.length_b   1.000
_cell.length_c   1.000
_cell.angle_alpha   90.00
_cell.angle_beta   90.00
_cell.angle_gamma   90.00
#
_symmetry.space_group_name_H-M   'P 1'
#
loop_
_entity.id
_entity.type
_entity.pdbx_description
1 polymer ?
#
loop_
_entity_poly.entity_id
_entity_poly.type
_entity_poly.pdbx_seq_one_letter_code
_entity_poly.pdbx_strand_id
1 'polypeptide(L)'
;MGRKASEIIDLLTEDHDRLLVLFAAFERLRQGGSEDALQTLVEIACTEIVVHMQVEEEHLYAALADAMNDLFLLEQAEVEHAMVRRLVAEMETMQAGDRLYNATFTVLANCLTAHIEHEQTRLFPLMEGLDLPFDSLTQDLRMHRHELRSEFGMPDTDPDDEDEGSYRYHVARRPHYRHH
;
A
#
# COMPACT_ATOMS: atom_id res chain seq x y z
N MET A 1 -0.27 -12.59 -25.89
CA MET A 1 -0.71 -13.02 -24.58
C MET A 1 -0.32 -12.05 -23.45
N GLY A 2 0.74 -11.28 -23.55
CA GLY A 2 1.24 -10.39 -22.47
C GLY A 2 0.46 -9.10 -22.13
N ARG A 3 -0.67 -8.81 -22.79
CA ARG A 3 -1.38 -7.53 -22.61
C ARG A 3 -2.27 -7.46 -21.36
N LYS A 4 -2.67 -8.61 -20.80
CA LYS A 4 -3.65 -8.67 -19.71
C LYS A 4 -3.01 -8.62 -18.31
N ALA A 5 -1.83 -9.20 -18.15
CA ALA A 5 -1.07 -9.09 -16.91
C ALA A 5 -0.55 -7.66 -16.69
N SER A 6 -0.34 -6.87 -17.78
CA SER A 6 0.20 -5.52 -17.64
C SER A 6 -0.72 -4.58 -16.90
N GLU A 7 -2.04 -4.65 -17.09
CA GLU A 7 -2.98 -3.70 -16.45
C GLU A 7 -3.01 -3.82 -14.93
N ILE A 8 -2.95 -5.05 -14.38
CA ILE A 8 -2.90 -5.24 -12.93
C ILE A 8 -1.54 -4.86 -12.38
N ILE A 9 -0.45 -5.16 -13.10
CA ILE A 9 0.91 -4.78 -12.73
C ILE A 9 1.04 -3.26 -12.75
N ASP A 10 0.51 -2.57 -13.76
CA ASP A 10 0.50 -1.12 -13.86
C ASP A 10 -0.26 -0.50 -12.67
N LEU A 11 -1.43 -1.05 -12.32
CA LEU A 11 -2.24 -0.61 -11.18
C LEU A 11 -1.48 -0.71 -9.84
N LEU A 12 -0.84 -1.85 -9.60
CA LEU A 12 -0.06 -2.07 -8.37
C LEU A 12 1.22 -1.21 -8.35
N THR A 13 1.85 -1.03 -9.51
CA THR A 13 3.02 -0.16 -9.63
C THR A 13 2.67 1.29 -9.31
N GLU A 14 1.50 1.79 -9.72
CA GLU A 14 1.01 3.12 -9.35
C GLU A 14 0.81 3.25 -7.83
N ASP A 15 0.32 2.20 -7.16
CA ASP A 15 0.19 2.19 -5.70
C ASP A 15 1.57 2.21 -5.02
N HIS A 16 2.53 1.42 -5.52
CA HIS A 16 3.91 1.42 -5.07
C HIS A 16 4.56 2.80 -5.21
N ASP A 17 4.42 3.43 -6.37
CA ASP A 17 4.99 4.77 -6.63
C ASP A 17 4.41 5.81 -5.68
N ARG A 18 3.10 5.77 -5.39
CA ARG A 18 2.48 6.65 -4.38
C ARG A 18 3.08 6.46 -3.00
N LEU A 19 3.25 5.22 -2.57
CA LEU A 19 3.85 4.91 -1.26
C LEU A 19 5.30 5.42 -1.18
N LEU A 20 6.10 5.20 -2.22
CA LEU A 20 7.48 5.70 -2.29
C LEU A 20 7.55 7.23 -2.28
N VAL A 21 6.60 7.92 -2.91
CA VAL A 21 6.49 9.40 -2.85
C VAL A 21 6.18 9.87 -1.42
N LEU A 22 5.29 9.17 -0.69
CA LEU A 22 4.99 9.48 0.72
C LEU A 22 6.20 9.27 1.62
N PHE A 23 6.99 8.21 1.40
CA PHE A 23 8.22 7.96 2.15
C PHE A 23 9.27 9.04 1.88
N ALA A 24 9.44 9.45 0.63
CA ALA A 24 10.33 10.55 0.29
C ALA A 24 9.86 11.89 0.88
N ALA A 25 8.55 12.13 0.98
CA ALA A 25 7.99 13.31 1.63
C ALA A 25 8.25 13.30 3.14
N PHE A 26 8.10 12.14 3.79
CA PHE A 26 8.48 11.96 5.20
C PHE A 26 9.93 12.32 5.45
N GLU A 27 10.87 11.83 4.64
CA GLU A 27 12.29 12.13 4.78
C GLU A 27 12.59 13.63 4.69
N ARG A 28 11.85 14.38 3.89
CA ARG A 28 11.97 15.85 3.82
C ARG A 28 11.38 16.53 5.06
N LEU A 29 10.17 16.11 5.50
CA LEU A 29 9.48 16.75 6.62
C LEU A 29 10.19 16.52 7.95
N ARG A 30 10.74 15.32 8.21
CA ARG A 30 11.44 15.03 9.46
C ARG A 30 12.71 15.87 9.66
N GLN A 31 13.24 16.51 8.61
CA GLN A 31 14.43 17.37 8.68
C GLN A 31 14.13 18.82 9.04
N GLY A 32 12.88 19.25 9.06
CA GLY A 32 12.54 20.65 9.37
C GLY A 32 11.08 21.02 9.17
N GLY A 33 10.18 20.06 8.98
CA GLY A 33 8.74 20.28 8.94
C GLY A 33 8.13 20.45 10.32
N SER A 34 6.85 20.84 10.38
CA SER A 34 6.09 20.87 11.63
C SER A 34 5.69 19.45 12.04
N GLU A 35 5.54 19.20 13.34
CA GLU A 35 5.06 17.94 13.88
C GLU A 35 3.67 17.59 13.35
N ASP A 36 2.76 18.58 13.23
CA ASP A 36 1.41 18.40 12.69
C ASP A 36 1.44 17.92 11.22
N ALA A 37 2.30 18.50 10.38
CA ALA A 37 2.45 18.07 8.99
C ALA A 37 3.04 16.67 8.89
N LEU A 38 3.99 16.34 9.75
CA LEU A 38 4.59 15.03 9.83
C LEU A 38 3.59 13.98 10.28
N GLN A 39 2.80 14.27 11.32
CA GLN A 39 1.73 13.41 11.81
C GLN A 39 0.71 13.11 10.70
N THR A 40 0.21 14.15 10.05
CA THR A 40 -0.77 14.02 8.95
C THR A 40 -0.23 13.15 7.80
N LEU A 41 1.03 13.38 7.38
CA LEU A 41 1.64 12.60 6.31
C LEU A 41 1.76 11.12 6.69
N VAL A 42 2.19 10.82 7.91
CA VAL A 42 2.35 9.43 8.39
C VAL A 42 1.00 8.72 8.50
N GLU A 43 -0.05 9.42 8.95
CA GLU A 43 -1.41 8.87 9.00
C GLU A 43 -1.91 8.50 7.60
N ILE A 44 -1.69 9.38 6.61
CA ILE A 44 -2.01 9.11 5.21
C ILE A 44 -1.22 7.89 4.71
N ALA A 45 0.08 7.87 4.93
CA ALA A 45 0.93 6.77 4.47
C ALA A 45 0.51 5.43 5.10
N CYS A 46 0.24 5.39 6.40
CA CYS A 46 -0.24 4.17 7.07
C CYS A 46 -1.58 3.68 6.50
N THR A 47 -2.48 4.60 6.14
CA THR A 47 -3.75 4.24 5.52
C THR A 47 -3.56 3.68 4.11
N GLU A 48 -2.74 4.32 3.27
CA GLU A 48 -2.41 3.80 1.93
C GLU A 48 -1.76 2.42 2.00
N ILE A 49 -0.85 2.20 2.95
CA ILE A 49 -0.20 0.91 3.19
C ILE A 49 -1.23 -0.18 3.52
N VAL A 50 -2.18 0.11 4.40
CA VAL A 50 -3.22 -0.86 4.78
C VAL A 50 -4.11 -1.21 3.60
N VAL A 51 -4.57 -0.21 2.84
CA VAL A 51 -5.38 -0.41 1.63
C VAL A 51 -4.65 -1.28 0.62
N HIS A 52 -3.40 -0.94 0.31
CA HIS A 52 -2.55 -1.67 -0.63
C HIS A 52 -2.40 -3.14 -0.24
N MET A 53 -1.92 -3.42 0.97
CA MET A 53 -1.72 -4.80 1.44
C MET A 53 -3.03 -5.61 1.47
N GLN A 54 -4.15 -5.00 1.85
CA GLN A 54 -5.43 -5.70 1.91
C GLN A 54 -5.92 -6.09 0.52
N VAL A 55 -5.83 -5.20 -0.45
CA VAL A 55 -6.21 -5.45 -1.84
C VAL A 55 -5.37 -6.58 -2.45
N GLU A 56 -4.07 -6.61 -2.17
CA GLU A 56 -3.19 -7.67 -2.66
C GLU A 56 -3.51 -9.02 -2.03
N GLU A 57 -3.66 -9.09 -0.73
CA GLU A 57 -3.93 -10.34 -0.02
C GLU A 57 -5.27 -10.96 -0.41
N GLU A 58 -6.32 -10.15 -0.50
CA GLU A 58 -7.68 -10.64 -0.75
C GLU A 58 -7.91 -11.02 -2.22
N HIS A 59 -7.19 -10.42 -3.16
CA HIS A 59 -7.41 -10.66 -4.59
C HIS A 59 -6.20 -11.26 -5.28
N LEU A 60 -5.04 -10.57 -5.24
CA LEU A 60 -3.87 -10.98 -6.00
C LEU A 60 -3.27 -12.28 -5.47
N TYR A 61 -2.90 -12.31 -4.18
CA TYR A 61 -2.22 -13.48 -3.61
C TYR A 61 -3.12 -14.70 -3.58
N ALA A 62 -4.42 -14.52 -3.33
CA ALA A 62 -5.38 -15.61 -3.42
C ALA A 62 -5.41 -16.24 -4.82
N ALA A 63 -5.48 -15.41 -5.88
CA ALA A 63 -5.48 -15.89 -7.26
C ALA A 63 -4.14 -16.52 -7.66
N LEU A 64 -3.01 -15.98 -7.20
CA LEU A 64 -1.67 -16.51 -7.47
C LEU A 64 -1.44 -17.83 -6.76
N ALA A 65 -1.92 -18.01 -5.52
CA ALA A 65 -1.78 -19.24 -4.76
C ALA A 65 -2.45 -20.43 -5.47
N ASP A 66 -3.57 -20.21 -6.16
CA ASP A 66 -4.26 -21.23 -6.92
C ASP A 66 -3.55 -21.59 -8.24
N ALA A 67 -2.75 -20.67 -8.79
CA ALA A 67 -2.11 -20.81 -10.10
C ALA A 67 -0.63 -21.19 -10.04
N MET A 68 0.05 -20.95 -8.93
CA MET A 68 1.48 -21.19 -8.76
C MET A 68 1.77 -22.56 -8.12
N ASN A 69 2.84 -23.22 -8.58
CA ASN A 69 3.30 -24.48 -7.97
C ASN A 69 4.28 -24.25 -6.81
N ASP A 70 5.00 -23.14 -6.81
CA ASP A 70 5.91 -22.74 -5.75
C ASP A 70 5.37 -21.48 -5.08
N LEU A 71 5.00 -21.59 -3.81
CA LEU A 71 4.37 -20.53 -3.04
C LEU A 71 5.36 -19.69 -2.22
N PHE A 72 6.66 -19.98 -2.29
CA PHE A 72 7.66 -19.35 -1.44
C PHE A 72 7.62 -17.81 -1.50
N LEU A 73 7.41 -17.24 -2.69
CA LEU A 73 7.34 -15.77 -2.83
C LEU A 73 6.09 -15.18 -2.19
N LEU A 74 4.96 -15.87 -2.26
CA LEU A 74 3.72 -15.45 -1.60
C LEU A 74 3.85 -15.58 -0.08
N GLU A 75 4.39 -16.70 0.41
CA GLU A 75 4.66 -16.91 1.84
C GLU A 75 5.63 -15.83 2.39
N GLN A 76 6.64 -15.44 1.60
CA GLN A 76 7.54 -14.36 1.95
C GLN A 76 6.78 -13.02 2.04
N ALA A 77 5.96 -12.68 1.05
CA ALA A 77 5.15 -11.47 1.01
C ALA A 77 4.18 -11.39 2.21
N GLU A 78 3.52 -12.50 2.58
CA GLU A 78 2.66 -12.58 3.75
C GLU A 78 3.41 -12.25 5.05
N VAL A 79 4.65 -12.76 5.21
CA VAL A 79 5.49 -12.46 6.38
C VAL A 79 5.91 -10.98 6.39
N GLU A 80 6.28 -10.43 5.23
CA GLU A 80 6.64 -9.02 5.09
C GLU A 80 5.45 -8.11 5.43
N HIS A 81 4.25 -8.41 4.93
CA HIS A 81 3.01 -7.71 5.28
C HIS A 81 2.69 -7.80 6.77
N ALA A 82 2.86 -8.97 7.39
CA ALA A 82 2.65 -9.13 8.82
C ALA A 82 3.62 -8.26 9.65
N MET A 83 4.85 -8.08 9.20
CA MET A 83 5.82 -7.18 9.84
C MET A 83 5.40 -5.72 9.68
N VAL A 84 5.01 -5.31 8.47
CA VAL A 84 4.56 -3.95 8.19
C VAL A 84 3.32 -3.61 9.00
N ARG A 85 2.32 -4.52 9.08
CA ARG A 85 1.11 -4.32 9.91
C ARG A 85 1.42 -4.07 11.38
N ARG A 86 2.41 -4.77 11.95
CA ARG A 86 2.83 -4.53 13.35
C ARG A 86 3.40 -3.12 13.52
N LEU A 87 4.20 -2.66 12.57
CA LEU A 87 4.77 -1.31 12.62
C LEU A 87 3.70 -0.23 12.39
N VAL A 88 2.72 -0.46 11.51
CA VAL A 88 1.55 0.42 11.36
C VAL A 88 0.78 0.53 12.67
N ALA A 89 0.47 -0.62 13.31
CA ALA A 89 -0.23 -0.64 14.59
C ALA A 89 0.56 0.08 15.70
N GLU A 90 1.89 0.01 15.70
CA GLU A 90 2.73 0.76 16.62
C GLU A 90 2.66 2.25 16.33
N MET A 91 2.76 2.67 15.05
CA MET A 91 2.62 4.09 14.64
C MET A 91 1.28 4.69 15.06
N GLU A 92 0.19 3.92 15.05
CA GLU A 92 -1.14 4.37 15.48
C GLU A 92 -1.22 4.75 16.97
N THR A 93 -0.29 4.24 17.78
CA THR A 93 -0.20 4.57 19.21
C THR A 93 0.74 5.75 19.51
N MET A 94 1.49 6.22 18.51
CA MET A 94 2.52 7.25 18.64
C MET A 94 2.06 8.59 18.11
N GLN A 95 2.74 9.65 18.55
CA GLN A 95 2.56 11.00 18.04
C GLN A 95 3.88 11.57 17.52
N ALA A 96 3.78 12.47 16.54
CA ALA A 96 4.95 13.21 16.08
C ALA A 96 5.58 13.95 17.26
N GLY A 97 6.90 13.85 17.40
CA GLY A 97 7.63 14.32 18.59
C GLY A 97 7.97 13.23 19.60
N ASP A 98 7.32 12.09 19.58
CA ASP A 98 7.73 10.94 20.40
C ASP A 98 9.13 10.46 20.02
N ARG A 99 9.90 10.01 21.02
CA ARG A 99 11.32 9.67 20.87
C ARG A 99 11.64 8.69 19.74
N LEU A 100 10.76 7.73 19.47
CA LEU A 100 10.97 6.70 18.45
C LEU A 100 10.13 6.91 17.19
N TYR A 101 9.26 7.91 17.14
CA TYR A 101 8.31 8.12 16.04
C TYR A 101 8.98 8.07 14.65
N ASN A 102 9.99 8.92 14.44
CA ASN A 102 10.69 8.97 13.16
C ASN A 102 11.44 7.67 12.85
N ALA A 103 12.01 7.03 13.86
CA ALA A 103 12.75 5.79 13.68
C ALA A 103 11.82 4.62 13.31
N THR A 104 10.66 4.52 13.98
CA THR A 104 9.66 3.47 13.71
C THR A 104 9.10 3.61 12.30
N PHE A 105 8.73 4.83 11.88
CA PHE A 105 8.25 5.04 10.51
C PHE A 105 9.34 4.79 9.46
N THR A 106 10.59 5.18 9.73
CA THR A 106 11.72 4.87 8.82
C THR A 106 11.89 3.36 8.62
N VAL A 107 11.79 2.57 9.71
CA VAL A 107 11.87 1.11 9.62
C VAL A 107 10.70 0.54 8.83
N LEU A 108 9.49 1.04 9.07
CA LEU A 108 8.30 0.67 8.32
C LEU A 108 8.49 0.93 6.82
N ALA A 109 8.90 2.14 6.45
CA ALA A 109 9.15 2.53 5.06
C ALA A 109 10.20 1.64 4.38
N ASN A 110 11.29 1.31 5.09
CA ASN A 110 12.33 0.42 4.57
C ASN A 110 11.82 -1.01 4.36
N CYS A 111 11.02 -1.55 5.30
CA CYS A 111 10.43 -2.88 5.15
C CYS A 111 9.52 -2.94 3.93
N LEU A 112 8.64 -1.95 3.76
CA LEU A 112 7.72 -1.94 2.62
C LEU A 112 8.45 -1.65 1.29
N THR A 113 9.48 -0.81 1.29
CA THR A 113 10.31 -0.59 0.09
C THR A 113 10.98 -1.88 -0.39
N ALA A 114 11.51 -2.69 0.54
CA ALA A 114 12.10 -3.97 0.20
C ALA A 114 11.05 -4.96 -0.33
N HIS A 115 9.86 -4.97 0.25
CA HIS A 115 8.73 -5.77 -0.21
C HIS A 115 8.33 -5.37 -1.65
N ILE A 116 8.13 -4.09 -1.93
CA ILE A 116 7.84 -3.56 -3.28
C ILE A 116 8.91 -4.02 -4.29
N GLU A 117 10.20 -3.94 -3.93
CA GLU A 117 11.29 -4.40 -4.78
C GLU A 117 11.18 -5.92 -5.07
N HIS A 118 10.85 -6.74 -4.08
CA HIS A 118 10.65 -8.17 -4.26
C HIS A 118 9.49 -8.48 -5.21
N GLU A 119 8.37 -7.79 -5.10
CA GLU A 119 7.26 -7.98 -6.00
C GLU A 119 7.59 -7.56 -7.43
N GLN A 120 8.08 -6.35 -7.63
CA GLN A 120 8.40 -5.83 -8.95
C GLN A 120 9.49 -6.62 -9.67
N THR A 121 10.47 -7.15 -8.95
CA THR A 121 11.60 -7.84 -9.56
C THR A 121 11.43 -9.36 -9.63
N ARG A 122 10.56 -9.95 -8.83
CA ARG A 122 10.45 -11.41 -8.71
C ARG A 122 9.02 -11.93 -8.94
N LEU A 123 8.00 -11.33 -8.33
CA LEU A 123 6.62 -11.81 -8.40
C LEU A 123 5.94 -11.40 -9.71
N PHE A 124 5.97 -10.11 -10.06
CA PHE A 124 5.31 -9.60 -11.27
C PHE A 124 5.83 -10.24 -12.57
N PRO A 125 7.14 -10.49 -12.75
CA PRO A 125 7.61 -11.21 -13.93
C PRO A 125 7.06 -12.64 -14.05
N LEU A 126 6.75 -13.33 -12.93
CA LEU A 126 6.14 -14.66 -12.97
C LEU A 126 4.67 -14.60 -13.40
N MET A 127 3.95 -13.54 -13.05
CA MET A 127 2.54 -13.38 -13.41
C MET A 127 2.31 -13.38 -14.92
N GLU A 128 3.24 -12.86 -15.71
CA GLU A 128 3.13 -12.82 -17.18
C GLU A 128 2.98 -14.20 -17.82
N GLY A 129 3.46 -15.25 -17.16
CA GLY A 129 3.43 -16.63 -17.61
C GLY A 129 2.23 -17.44 -17.12
N LEU A 130 1.40 -16.87 -16.23
CA LEU A 130 0.27 -17.57 -15.63
C LEU A 130 -1.02 -17.41 -16.45
N ASP A 131 -1.86 -18.44 -16.42
CA ASP A 131 -3.19 -18.42 -17.03
C ASP A 131 -4.24 -18.00 -15.96
N LEU A 132 -4.33 -16.68 -15.73
CA LEU A 132 -5.25 -16.09 -14.78
C LEU A 132 -6.29 -15.22 -15.50
N PRO A 133 -7.49 -15.05 -14.91
CA PRO A 133 -8.51 -14.15 -15.43
C PRO A 133 -8.19 -12.69 -15.12
N PHE A 134 -7.08 -12.17 -15.66
CA PHE A 134 -6.54 -10.84 -15.31
C PHE A 134 -7.55 -9.69 -15.47
N ASP A 135 -8.45 -9.75 -16.47
CA ASP A 135 -9.44 -8.67 -16.69
C ASP A 135 -10.39 -8.53 -15.50
N SER A 136 -10.95 -9.66 -15.02
CA SER A 136 -11.84 -9.64 -13.84
C SER A 136 -11.07 -9.35 -12.56
N LEU A 137 -9.87 -9.93 -12.41
CA LEU A 137 -9.03 -9.69 -11.24
C LEU A 137 -8.65 -8.21 -11.10
N THR A 138 -8.29 -7.55 -12.20
CA THR A 138 -8.00 -6.11 -12.21
C THR A 138 -9.22 -5.29 -11.82
N GLN A 139 -10.42 -5.67 -12.31
CA GLN A 139 -11.66 -4.99 -11.96
C GLN A 139 -11.99 -5.15 -10.47
N ASP A 140 -11.85 -6.36 -9.92
CA ASP A 140 -12.10 -6.65 -8.50
C ASP A 140 -11.13 -5.86 -7.60
N LEU A 141 -9.84 -5.80 -7.96
CA LEU A 141 -8.86 -5.00 -7.24
C LEU A 141 -9.22 -3.51 -7.25
N ARG A 142 -9.58 -2.96 -8.42
CA ARG A 142 -9.98 -1.54 -8.53
C ARG A 142 -11.19 -1.21 -7.68
N MET A 143 -12.23 -2.05 -7.74
CA MET A 143 -13.45 -1.84 -6.96
C MET A 143 -13.16 -1.88 -5.47
N HIS A 144 -12.47 -2.91 -4.99
CA HIS A 144 -12.16 -3.06 -3.57
C HIS A 144 -11.23 -1.95 -3.07
N ARG A 145 -10.23 -1.56 -3.85
CA ARG A 145 -9.38 -0.40 -3.54
C ARG A 145 -10.20 0.88 -3.37
N HIS A 146 -11.13 1.13 -4.29
CA HIS A 146 -12.04 2.29 -4.22
C HIS A 146 -12.91 2.25 -2.96
N GLU A 147 -13.51 1.09 -2.65
CA GLU A 147 -14.34 0.89 -1.46
C GLU A 147 -13.54 1.16 -0.17
N LEU A 148 -12.36 0.57 -0.03
CA LEU A 148 -11.49 0.78 1.14
C LEU A 148 -11.06 2.25 1.26
N ARG A 149 -10.63 2.89 0.17
CA ARG A 149 -10.28 4.32 0.20
C ARG A 149 -11.45 5.19 0.64
N SER A 150 -12.66 4.91 0.14
CA SER A 150 -13.88 5.61 0.55
C SER A 150 -14.20 5.38 2.04
N GLU A 151 -14.04 4.15 2.54
CA GLU A 151 -14.25 3.80 3.95
C GLU A 151 -13.27 4.56 4.87
N PHE A 152 -12.03 4.70 4.46
CA PHE A 152 -11.01 5.48 5.18
C PHE A 152 -11.10 6.99 4.94
N GLY A 153 -12.09 7.46 4.15
CA GLY A 153 -12.28 8.89 3.86
C GLY A 153 -11.15 9.50 3.02
N MET A 154 -10.46 8.68 2.23
CA MET A 154 -9.42 9.11 1.32
C MET A 154 -10.02 9.62 0.01
N PRO A 155 -9.45 10.67 -0.59
CA PRO A 155 -9.93 11.13 -1.89
C PRO A 155 -9.74 10.05 -2.95
N ASP A 156 -10.69 9.99 -3.87
CA ASP A 156 -10.58 9.16 -5.05
C ASP A 156 -9.48 9.72 -5.96
N THR A 157 -8.43 8.94 -6.17
CA THR A 157 -7.33 9.31 -7.08
C THR A 157 -7.36 8.36 -8.27
N ASP A 158 -8.50 8.27 -8.97
CA ASP A 158 -8.48 7.65 -10.28
C ASP A 158 -7.72 8.59 -11.24
N PRO A 159 -6.75 8.09 -12.01
CA PRO A 159 -5.96 8.92 -12.93
C PRO A 159 -6.78 9.62 -14.01
N ASP A 160 -8.06 9.27 -14.15
CA ASP A 160 -8.99 9.94 -15.08
C ASP A 160 -9.64 11.21 -14.49
N ASP A 161 -9.49 11.50 -13.20
CA ASP A 161 -9.92 12.76 -12.59
C ASP A 161 -8.78 13.79 -12.62
N GLU A 162 -8.54 14.37 -13.82
CA GLU A 162 -7.72 15.56 -14.02
C GLU A 162 -8.39 16.80 -13.38
N ASP A 163 -8.31 16.93 -12.06
CA ASP A 163 -8.51 18.23 -11.41
C ASP A 163 -7.26 18.60 -10.61
N GLU A 164 -6.42 19.41 -11.28
CA GLU A 164 -5.23 20.03 -10.69
C GLU A 164 -5.63 20.95 -9.53
N GLY A 165 -5.50 20.45 -8.33
CA GLY A 165 -5.38 21.37 -7.20
C GLY A 165 -6.39 21.22 -6.09
N SER A 166 -6.15 20.36 -5.19
CA SER A 166 -6.28 20.58 -3.76
C SER A 166 -6.24 19.27 -2.98
N TYR A 167 -5.07 18.80 -2.63
CA TYR A 167 -4.93 17.77 -1.58
C TYR A 167 -5.35 18.38 -0.23
N ARG A 168 -6.65 18.48 0.01
CA ARG A 168 -7.20 18.74 1.34
C ARG A 168 -7.74 17.43 1.91
N TYR A 169 -6.87 16.68 2.54
CA TYR A 169 -7.28 15.53 3.34
C TYR A 169 -8.10 16.00 4.55
N HIS A 170 -9.37 15.68 4.56
CA HIS A 170 -10.17 15.71 5.79
C HIS A 170 -10.03 14.34 6.46
N VAL A 171 -9.18 14.25 7.46
CA VAL A 171 -9.05 13.04 8.29
C VAL A 171 -10.37 12.86 9.06
N ALA A 172 -11.23 12.00 8.56
CA ALA A 172 -12.34 11.46 9.35
C ALA A 172 -11.73 10.55 10.43
N ARG A 173 -12.18 10.71 11.69
CA ARG A 173 -11.72 9.87 12.80
C ARG A 173 -11.95 8.40 12.45
N ARG A 174 -10.86 7.60 12.43
CA ARG A 174 -10.84 6.18 12.09
C ARG A 174 -11.84 5.37 12.92
N PRO A 175 -12.59 4.43 12.31
CA PRO A 175 -13.22 3.36 13.05
C PRO A 175 -12.14 2.43 13.62
N HIS A 176 -12.25 2.08 14.90
CA HIS A 176 -11.33 1.14 15.56
C HIS A 176 -11.40 -0.23 14.86
N TYR A 177 -10.30 -0.66 14.27
CA TYR A 177 -10.14 -2.02 13.75
C TYR A 177 -10.37 -3.03 14.89
N ARG A 178 -11.43 -3.83 14.81
CA ARG A 178 -11.62 -4.98 15.69
C ARG A 178 -10.88 -6.16 15.08
N HIS A 179 -9.80 -6.56 15.75
CA HIS A 179 -9.16 -7.85 15.47
C HIS A 179 -10.18 -8.97 15.66
N HIS A 180 -10.37 -9.79 14.63
CA HIS A 180 -10.95 -11.11 14.71
C HIS A 180 -9.86 -12.16 14.65
#